data_56d3d4daca0746ef8149522b9e64d827
#
_entry.id   56d3d4daca0746ef8149522b9e64d827
#
_cell.length_a   1.000
_cell.length_b   1.000
_cell.length_c   1.000
_cell.angle_alpha   90.00
_cell.angle_beta   90.00
_cell.angle_gamma   90.00
#
_symmetry.space_group_name_H-M   'P 1'
#
loop_
_entity.id
_entity.type
_entity.pdbx_description
1 polymer ?
#
loop_
_entity_poly.entity_id
_entity_poly.type
_entity_poly.pdbx_seq_one_letter_code
_entity_poly.pdbx_strand_id
1 'polypeptide(L)'
;IKESIIIVVISSLMGLIAGTLLSSNEEIFYTIPILLLIIPALNSLIGDISTVLVSRLTMHLYIGSLSPKIQKSERLKEDFYGLFITLLLSLGSLVFLGYFLGIMSGIEIVNPFLVIIIIFITILILFLIMFITLFIGAIFLFKRGKDPNNFLIPFLTSLADFLTPFFLIIFIIIFI
;
A
#
# COMPACT_ATOMS: atom_id res chain seq x y z
N ILE A 1 15.79 20.21 4.38
CA ILE A 1 15.26 20.20 5.75
C ILE A 1 13.83 20.74 5.79
N LYS A 2 13.52 21.95 5.30
CA LYS A 2 12.16 22.52 5.35
C LYS A 2 11.13 21.66 4.59
N GLU A 3 11.48 21.17 3.41
CA GLU A 3 10.60 20.31 2.61
C GLU A 3 10.28 19.00 3.32
N SER A 4 11.27 18.37 3.94
CA SER A 4 11.08 17.11 4.69
C SER A 4 10.16 17.31 5.90
N ILE A 5 10.26 18.44 6.62
CA ILE A 5 9.41 18.73 7.78
C ILE A 5 7.94 18.79 7.36
N ILE A 6 7.63 19.49 6.26
CA ILE A 6 6.27 19.62 5.77
C ILE A 6 5.68 18.24 5.42
N ILE A 7 6.46 17.41 4.75
CA ILE A 7 6.02 16.07 4.36
C ILE A 7 5.75 15.20 5.59
N VAL A 8 6.66 15.23 6.57
CA VAL A 8 6.48 14.47 7.82
C VAL A 8 5.23 14.91 8.59
N VAL A 9 4.95 16.22 8.66
CA VAL A 9 3.73 16.74 9.29
C VAL A 9 2.48 16.23 8.55
N ILE A 10 2.46 16.32 7.22
CA ILE A 10 1.33 15.81 6.40
C ILE A 10 1.16 14.30 6.63
N SER A 11 2.25 13.54 6.62
CA SER A 11 2.23 12.10 6.89
C SER A 11 1.67 11.78 8.28
N SER A 12 2.07 12.53 9.30
CA SER A 12 1.54 12.34 10.66
C SER A 12 0.05 12.64 10.75
N LEU A 13 -0.43 13.67 10.06
CA LEU A 13 -1.86 13.99 9.99
C LEU A 13 -2.65 12.87 9.28
N MET A 14 -2.11 12.31 8.20
CA MET A 14 -2.72 11.17 7.52
C MET A 14 -2.78 9.93 8.44
N GLY A 15 -1.74 9.68 9.22
CA GLY A 15 -1.74 8.61 10.23
C GLY A 15 -2.82 8.81 11.30
N LEU A 16 -3.05 10.04 11.77
CA LEU A 16 -4.15 10.36 12.70
C LEU A 16 -5.52 10.10 12.07
N ILE A 17 -5.72 10.48 10.80
CA ILE A 17 -6.96 10.22 10.07
C ILE A 17 -7.19 8.70 9.93
N ALA A 18 -6.14 7.94 9.59
CA ALA A 18 -6.20 6.48 9.51
C ALA A 18 -6.58 5.84 10.85
N GLY A 19 -5.95 6.28 11.95
CA GLY A 19 -6.29 5.83 13.31
C GLY A 19 -7.73 6.16 13.70
N THR A 20 -8.22 7.36 13.36
CA THR A 20 -9.61 7.75 13.58
C THR A 20 -10.57 6.86 12.79
N LEU A 21 -10.25 6.55 11.54
CA LEU A 21 -11.05 5.66 10.69
C LEU A 21 -11.18 4.26 11.32
N LEU A 22 -10.05 3.70 11.77
CA LEU A 22 -10.03 2.40 12.43
C LEU A 22 -10.86 2.40 13.73
N SER A 23 -10.66 3.41 14.57
CA SER A 23 -11.38 3.55 15.85
C SER A 23 -12.88 3.75 15.66
N SER A 24 -13.28 4.53 14.65
CA SER A 24 -14.71 4.77 14.36
C SER A 24 -15.44 3.54 13.80
N ASN A 25 -14.71 2.53 13.36
CA ASN A 25 -15.25 1.28 12.78
C ASN A 25 -14.78 0.04 13.55
N GLU A 26 -14.50 0.18 14.84
CA GLU A 26 -13.96 -0.91 15.67
C GLU A 26 -14.86 -2.15 15.71
N GLU A 27 -16.18 -1.98 15.66
CA GLU A 27 -17.15 -3.07 15.65
C GLU A 27 -16.93 -4.06 14.50
N ILE A 28 -16.52 -3.55 13.31
CA ILE A 28 -16.20 -4.38 12.14
C ILE A 28 -15.02 -5.30 12.46
N PHE A 29 -14.01 -4.77 13.13
CA PHE A 29 -12.80 -5.52 13.47
C PHE A 29 -13.05 -6.51 14.61
N TYR A 30 -13.96 -6.23 15.53
CA TYR A 30 -14.41 -7.21 16.52
C TYR A 30 -15.21 -8.36 15.88
N THR A 31 -15.94 -8.08 14.81
CA THR A 31 -16.65 -9.12 14.07
C THR A 31 -15.72 -10.05 13.28
N ILE A 32 -14.57 -9.54 12.84
CA ILE A 32 -13.56 -10.30 12.08
C ILE A 32 -12.16 -10.07 12.69
N PRO A 33 -11.88 -10.68 13.88
CA PRO A 33 -10.68 -10.35 14.65
C PRO A 33 -9.36 -10.64 13.93
N ILE A 34 -9.34 -11.55 12.97
CA ILE A 34 -8.15 -11.87 12.17
C ILE A 34 -7.62 -10.65 11.40
N LEU A 35 -8.48 -9.68 11.08
CA LEU A 35 -8.05 -8.45 10.39
C LEU A 35 -7.14 -7.59 11.25
N LEU A 36 -7.39 -7.51 12.58
CA LEU A 36 -6.52 -6.77 13.50
C LEU A 36 -5.08 -7.29 13.49
N LEU A 37 -4.93 -8.61 13.29
CA LEU A 37 -3.61 -9.23 13.17
C LEU A 37 -2.96 -8.96 11.81
N ILE A 38 -3.75 -8.94 10.74
CA ILE A 38 -3.23 -8.89 9.35
C ILE A 38 -3.03 -7.44 8.85
N ILE A 39 -3.85 -6.47 9.26
CA ILE A 39 -3.80 -5.07 8.76
C ILE A 39 -2.40 -4.44 8.84
N PRO A 40 -1.66 -4.52 9.97
CA PRO A 40 -0.32 -3.93 10.01
C PRO A 40 0.63 -4.53 8.98
N ALA A 41 0.53 -5.84 8.74
CA ALA A 41 1.35 -6.52 7.75
C ALA A 41 0.94 -6.17 6.30
N LEU A 42 -0.36 -5.94 6.03
CA LEU A 42 -0.84 -5.45 4.74
C LEU A 42 -0.35 -4.03 4.45
N ASN A 43 -0.39 -3.15 5.46
CA ASN A 43 0.14 -1.79 5.35
C ASN A 43 1.62 -1.80 5.00
N SER A 44 2.41 -2.61 5.72
CA SER A 44 3.84 -2.80 5.46
C SER A 44 4.08 -3.30 4.03
N LEU A 45 3.34 -4.33 3.60
CA LEU A 45 3.47 -4.89 2.25
C LEU A 45 3.27 -3.84 1.16
N ILE A 46 2.20 -3.05 1.23
CA ILE A 46 1.92 -1.98 0.25
C ILE A 46 2.96 -0.87 0.34
N GLY A 47 3.35 -0.48 1.54
CA GLY A 47 4.39 0.53 1.78
C GLY A 47 5.74 0.13 1.17
N ASP A 48 6.18 -1.10 1.41
CA ASP A 48 7.45 -1.63 0.92
C ASP A 48 7.48 -1.72 -0.62
N ILE A 49 6.42 -2.27 -1.23
CA ILE A 49 6.30 -2.35 -2.69
C ILE A 49 6.31 -0.95 -3.31
N SER A 50 5.60 -0.01 -2.70
CA SER A 50 5.56 1.38 -3.15
C SER A 50 6.93 2.06 -3.05
N THR A 51 7.66 1.81 -1.97
CA THR A 51 9.02 2.31 -1.77
C THR A 51 10.00 1.77 -2.82
N VAL A 52 9.93 0.48 -3.11
CA VAL A 52 10.73 -0.15 -4.18
C VAL A 52 10.39 0.47 -5.53
N LEU A 53 9.11 0.64 -5.83
CA LEU A 53 8.66 1.26 -7.09
C LEU A 53 9.21 2.68 -7.26
N VAL A 54 9.06 3.54 -6.23
CA VAL A 54 9.58 4.93 -6.29
C VAL A 54 11.08 4.94 -6.51
N SER A 55 11.81 4.10 -5.79
CA SER A 55 13.27 4.01 -5.90
C SER A 55 13.68 3.60 -7.32
N ARG A 56 13.01 2.62 -7.92
CA ARG A 56 13.27 2.17 -9.30
C ARG A 56 12.91 3.24 -10.32
N LEU A 57 11.74 3.86 -10.20
CA LEU A 57 11.33 4.96 -11.08
C LEU A 57 12.31 6.13 -11.02
N THR A 58 12.72 6.52 -9.82
CA THR A 58 13.72 7.59 -9.61
C THR A 58 15.04 7.25 -10.28
N MET A 59 15.55 6.04 -10.06
CA MET A 59 16.77 5.57 -10.71
C MET A 59 16.66 5.61 -12.24
N HIS A 60 15.55 5.09 -12.80
CA HIS A 60 15.33 5.09 -14.25
C HIS A 60 15.26 6.50 -14.85
N LEU A 61 14.67 7.46 -14.12
CA LEU A 61 14.61 8.87 -14.54
C LEU A 61 16.00 9.51 -14.51
N TYR A 62 16.82 9.27 -13.48
CA TYR A 62 18.16 9.85 -13.38
C TYR A 62 19.17 9.26 -14.38
N ILE A 63 19.08 7.96 -14.68
CA ILE A 63 19.93 7.30 -15.69
C ILE A 63 19.45 7.63 -17.11
N GLY A 64 18.23 8.16 -17.28
CA GLY A 64 17.66 8.46 -18.59
C GLY A 64 17.08 7.24 -19.32
N SER A 65 16.98 6.08 -18.66
CA SER A 65 16.33 4.88 -19.22
C SER A 65 14.80 4.98 -19.27
N LEU A 66 14.22 5.91 -18.50
CA LEU A 66 12.82 6.29 -18.55
C LEU A 66 12.71 7.78 -18.92
N SER A 67 11.97 8.06 -20.00
CA SER A 67 11.68 9.45 -20.37
C SER A 67 10.77 10.10 -19.33
N PRO A 68 10.99 11.38 -18.94
CA PRO A 68 10.13 12.10 -18.02
C PRO A 68 8.81 12.53 -18.69
N LYS A 69 8.17 11.61 -19.39
CA LYS A 69 6.88 11.78 -20.06
C LYS A 69 5.96 10.61 -19.67
N ILE A 70 4.66 10.88 -19.59
CA ILE A 70 3.66 9.85 -19.35
C ILE A 70 3.48 9.09 -20.67
N GLN A 71 4.28 8.06 -20.88
CA GLN A 71 4.25 7.22 -22.07
C GLN A 71 4.58 5.77 -21.71
N LYS A 72 4.16 4.84 -22.57
CA LYS A 72 4.50 3.42 -22.40
C LYS A 72 6.03 3.24 -22.51
N SER A 73 6.59 2.45 -21.61
CA SER A 73 8.00 2.08 -21.58
C SER A 73 8.12 0.60 -21.24
N GLU A 74 9.05 -0.09 -21.89
CA GLU A 74 9.35 -1.49 -21.57
C GLU A 74 9.83 -1.63 -20.11
N ARG A 75 10.65 -0.69 -19.63
CA ARG A 75 11.10 -0.66 -18.23
C ARG A 75 9.95 -0.54 -17.24
N LEU A 76 8.95 0.29 -17.55
CA LEU A 76 7.76 0.43 -16.71
C LEU A 76 6.94 -0.86 -16.67
N LYS A 77 6.88 -1.59 -17.78
CA LYS A 77 6.22 -2.90 -17.82
C LYS A 77 6.99 -3.94 -17.00
N GLU A 78 8.32 -3.99 -17.15
CA GLU A 78 9.18 -4.88 -16.35
C GLU A 78 8.99 -4.63 -14.85
N ASP A 79 9.00 -3.37 -14.41
CA ASP A 79 8.75 -2.99 -13.03
C ASP A 79 7.35 -3.38 -12.57
N PHE A 80 6.33 -3.14 -13.40
CA PHE A 80 4.96 -3.52 -13.08
C PHE A 80 4.83 -5.03 -12.86
N TYR A 81 5.27 -5.85 -13.80
CA TYR A 81 5.15 -7.31 -13.70
C TYR A 81 6.01 -7.87 -12.57
N GLY A 82 7.23 -7.37 -12.40
CA GLY A 82 8.11 -7.79 -11.31
C GLY A 82 7.49 -7.52 -9.94
N LEU A 83 7.01 -6.31 -9.72
CA LEU A 83 6.37 -5.92 -8.46
C LEU A 83 5.02 -6.61 -8.26
N PHE A 84 4.25 -6.84 -9.32
CA PHE A 84 2.99 -7.55 -9.25
C PHE A 84 3.17 -9.02 -8.82
N ILE A 85 4.16 -9.71 -9.39
CA ILE A 85 4.49 -11.08 -8.98
C ILE A 85 4.98 -11.10 -7.53
N THR A 86 5.85 -10.17 -7.15
CA THR A 86 6.32 -10.03 -5.76
C THR A 86 5.15 -9.80 -4.81
N LEU A 87 4.21 -8.92 -5.17
CA LEU A 87 2.99 -8.67 -4.40
C LEU A 87 2.19 -9.95 -4.17
N LEU A 88 1.91 -10.70 -5.23
CA LEU A 88 1.10 -11.92 -5.13
C LEU A 88 1.75 -12.98 -4.25
N LEU A 89 3.06 -13.19 -4.40
CA LEU A 89 3.80 -14.16 -3.59
C LEU A 89 3.85 -13.74 -2.11
N SER A 90 4.14 -12.46 -1.85
CA SER A 90 4.18 -11.91 -0.50
C SER A 90 2.81 -11.92 0.16
N LEU A 91 1.76 -11.52 -0.58
CA LEU A 91 0.39 -11.55 -0.08
C LEU A 91 -0.09 -12.96 0.25
N GLY A 92 0.19 -13.93 -0.62
CA GLY A 92 -0.11 -15.34 -0.36
C GLY A 92 0.57 -15.86 0.90
N SER A 93 1.86 -15.56 1.06
CA SER A 93 2.64 -15.93 2.25
C SER A 93 2.10 -15.25 3.52
N LEU A 94 1.78 -13.95 3.43
CA LEU A 94 1.24 -13.17 4.53
C LEU A 94 -0.12 -13.72 5.01
N VAL A 95 -1.03 -13.98 4.07
CA VAL A 95 -2.34 -14.54 4.38
C VAL A 95 -2.19 -15.92 5.02
N PHE A 96 -1.36 -16.80 4.43
CA PHE A 96 -1.10 -18.12 4.99
C PHE A 96 -0.56 -18.05 6.43
N LEU A 97 0.50 -17.25 6.66
CA LEU A 97 1.09 -17.09 7.99
C LEU A 97 0.13 -16.39 8.96
N GLY A 98 -0.62 -15.39 8.52
CA GLY A 98 -1.60 -14.68 9.32
C GLY A 98 -2.69 -15.61 9.84
N TYR A 99 -3.25 -16.45 8.98
CA TYR A 99 -4.24 -17.46 9.39
C TYR A 99 -3.64 -18.54 10.28
N PHE A 100 -2.43 -19.00 9.97
CA PHE A 100 -1.73 -19.98 10.80
C PHE A 100 -1.50 -19.44 12.23
N LEU A 101 -0.99 -18.21 12.36
CA LEU A 101 -0.80 -17.55 13.66
C LEU A 101 -2.13 -17.26 14.35
N GLY A 102 -3.16 -16.87 13.61
CA GLY A 102 -4.50 -16.65 14.14
C GLY A 102 -5.08 -17.91 14.80
N ILE A 103 -4.98 -19.06 14.12
CA ILE A 103 -5.40 -20.35 14.66
C ILE A 103 -4.60 -20.71 15.93
N MET A 104 -3.27 -20.56 15.89
CA MET A 104 -2.42 -20.82 17.06
C MET A 104 -2.74 -19.92 18.26
N SER A 105 -3.17 -18.68 18.00
CA SER A 105 -3.54 -17.72 19.03
C SER A 105 -5.00 -17.86 19.52
N GLY A 106 -5.76 -18.84 18.98
CA GLY A 106 -7.16 -19.05 19.36
C GLY A 106 -8.11 -17.97 18.82
N ILE A 107 -7.71 -17.22 17.79
CA ILE A 107 -8.56 -16.20 17.16
C ILE A 107 -9.67 -16.91 16.37
N GLU A 108 -10.91 -16.50 16.61
CA GLU A 108 -12.05 -17.01 15.86
C GLU A 108 -11.97 -16.57 14.39
N ILE A 109 -12.07 -17.54 13.49
CA ILE A 109 -11.99 -17.29 12.05
C ILE A 109 -13.40 -17.34 11.46
N VAL A 110 -13.93 -16.16 11.17
CA VAL A 110 -15.25 -16.00 10.55
C VAL A 110 -15.09 -15.96 9.02
N ASN A 111 -15.84 -16.81 8.31
CA ASN A 111 -15.89 -16.85 6.83
C ASN A 111 -14.51 -16.69 6.14
N PRO A 112 -13.54 -17.60 6.36
CA PRO A 112 -12.15 -17.41 5.94
C PRO A 112 -12.02 -17.15 4.43
N PHE A 113 -12.79 -17.85 3.61
CA PHE A 113 -12.74 -17.71 2.15
C PHE A 113 -13.13 -16.30 1.68
N LEU A 114 -14.20 -15.75 2.26
CA LEU A 114 -14.68 -14.41 1.92
C LEU A 114 -13.69 -13.33 2.38
N VAL A 115 -13.14 -13.46 3.59
CA VAL A 115 -12.15 -12.52 4.13
C VAL A 115 -10.87 -12.54 3.27
N ILE A 116 -10.41 -13.71 2.83
CA ILE A 116 -9.26 -13.83 1.92
C ILE A 116 -9.55 -13.12 0.60
N ILE A 117 -10.72 -13.29 0.01
CA ILE A 117 -11.10 -12.60 -1.23
C ILE A 117 -11.09 -11.08 -1.04
N ILE A 118 -11.66 -10.58 0.05
CA ILE A 118 -11.68 -9.15 0.37
C ILE A 118 -10.25 -8.61 0.48
N ILE A 119 -9.37 -9.29 1.20
CA ILE A 119 -7.95 -8.91 1.33
C ILE A 119 -7.29 -8.85 -0.05
N PHE A 120 -7.45 -9.89 -0.89
CA PHE A 120 -6.86 -9.92 -2.22
C PHE A 120 -7.36 -8.78 -3.11
N ILE A 121 -8.67 -8.55 -3.17
CA ILE A 121 -9.26 -7.45 -3.96
C ILE A 121 -8.74 -6.10 -3.47
N THR A 122 -8.72 -5.87 -2.15
CA THR A 122 -8.21 -4.65 -1.54
C THR A 122 -6.77 -4.38 -1.98
N ILE A 123 -5.90 -5.34 -1.80
CA ILE A 123 -4.46 -5.16 -2.09
C ILE A 123 -4.19 -4.99 -3.58
N LEU A 124 -4.92 -5.71 -4.45
CA LEU A 124 -4.80 -5.52 -5.89
C LEU A 124 -5.23 -4.11 -6.34
N ILE A 125 -6.32 -3.60 -5.81
CA ILE A 125 -6.79 -2.24 -6.10
C ILE A 125 -5.78 -1.22 -5.59
N LEU A 126 -5.28 -1.39 -4.36
CA LEU A 126 -4.27 -0.51 -3.78
C LEU A 126 -2.98 -0.51 -4.60
N PHE A 127 -2.51 -1.68 -5.03
CA PHE A 127 -1.34 -1.77 -5.89
C PHE A 127 -1.50 -0.95 -7.17
N LEU A 128 -2.65 -1.06 -7.85
CA LEU A 128 -2.91 -0.29 -9.07
C LEU A 128 -2.97 1.21 -8.80
N ILE A 129 -3.66 1.64 -7.73
CA ILE A 129 -3.74 3.05 -7.34
C ILE A 129 -2.35 3.59 -7.04
N MET A 130 -1.56 2.87 -6.23
CA MET A 130 -0.21 3.27 -5.87
C MET A 130 0.69 3.33 -7.09
N PHE A 131 0.67 2.31 -7.95
CA PHE A 131 1.49 2.28 -9.16
C PHE A 131 1.27 3.50 -10.06
N ILE A 132 0.00 3.84 -10.33
CA ILE A 132 -0.37 4.98 -11.17
C ILE A 132 0.03 6.31 -10.49
N THR A 133 -0.32 6.47 -9.22
CA THR A 133 -0.04 7.70 -8.45
C THR A 133 1.47 7.97 -8.37
N LEU A 134 2.25 6.93 -8.12
CA LEU A 134 3.70 7.03 -7.99
C LEU A 134 4.39 7.32 -9.32
N PHE A 135 3.96 6.67 -10.38
CA PHE A 135 4.49 6.93 -11.71
C PHE A 135 4.28 8.40 -12.11
N ILE A 136 3.06 8.92 -11.93
CA ILE A 136 2.74 10.31 -12.23
C ILE A 136 3.50 11.27 -11.30
N GLY A 137 3.51 10.97 -9.99
CA GLY A 137 4.20 11.77 -8.98
C GLY A 137 5.70 11.85 -9.19
N ALA A 138 6.35 10.73 -9.53
CA ALA A 138 7.78 10.69 -9.80
C ALA A 138 8.17 11.56 -11.01
N ILE A 139 7.42 11.45 -12.11
CA ILE A 139 7.64 12.29 -13.30
C ILE A 139 7.44 13.77 -12.98
N PHE A 140 6.40 14.10 -12.23
CA PHE A 140 6.07 15.49 -11.88
C PHE A 140 7.17 16.14 -11.01
N LEU A 141 7.63 15.43 -9.98
CA LEU A 141 8.70 15.91 -9.09
C LEU A 141 10.03 16.02 -9.83
N PHE A 142 10.37 15.00 -10.62
CA PHE A 142 11.60 14.99 -11.41
C PHE A 142 11.66 16.19 -12.39
N LYS A 143 10.56 16.49 -13.09
CA LYS A 143 10.48 17.67 -13.98
C LYS A 143 10.68 19.01 -13.25
N ARG A 144 10.39 19.05 -11.96
CA ARG A 144 10.61 20.23 -11.10
C ARG A 144 12.00 20.26 -10.47
N GLY A 145 12.89 19.34 -10.85
CA GLY A 145 14.23 19.24 -10.30
C GLY A 145 14.26 18.76 -8.84
N LYS A 146 13.19 18.10 -8.37
CA LYS A 146 13.08 17.55 -7.02
C LYS A 146 13.30 16.05 -7.06
N ASP A 147 13.94 15.50 -6.02
CA ASP A 147 14.13 14.06 -5.88
C ASP A 147 12.81 13.40 -5.47
N PRO A 148 12.23 12.51 -6.33
CA PRO A 148 10.99 11.83 -6.01
C PRO A 148 11.05 11.02 -4.71
N ASN A 149 12.19 10.41 -4.38
CA ASN A 149 12.36 9.59 -3.17
C ASN A 149 12.08 10.40 -1.90
N ASN A 150 12.62 11.62 -1.83
CA ASN A 150 12.48 12.46 -0.64
C ASN A 150 11.03 12.89 -0.34
N PHE A 151 10.20 12.96 -1.39
CA PHE A 151 8.81 13.39 -1.27
C PHE A 151 7.84 12.21 -1.21
N LEU A 152 7.99 11.25 -2.10
CA LEU A 152 7.00 10.20 -2.26
C LEU A 152 7.10 9.13 -1.17
N ILE A 153 8.29 8.73 -0.72
CA ILE A 153 8.42 7.64 0.25
C ILE A 153 7.69 7.95 1.57
N PRO A 154 7.91 9.10 2.24
CA PRO A 154 7.18 9.38 3.48
C PRO A 154 5.66 9.55 3.26
N PHE A 155 5.27 10.12 2.13
CA PHE A 155 3.87 10.30 1.79
C PHE A 155 3.15 8.98 1.57
N LEU A 156 3.81 8.03 0.91
CA LEU A 156 3.22 6.75 0.52
C LEU A 156 2.96 5.81 1.67
N THR A 157 3.87 5.73 2.62
CA THR A 157 3.69 4.91 3.81
C THR A 157 2.43 5.33 4.55
N SER A 158 2.24 6.63 4.74
CA SER A 158 1.04 7.18 5.40
C SER A 158 -0.21 7.04 4.53
N LEU A 159 -0.08 7.11 3.22
CA LEU A 159 -1.19 6.86 2.30
C LEU A 159 -1.62 5.39 2.33
N ALA A 160 -0.68 4.46 2.42
CA ALA A 160 -0.97 3.04 2.59
C ALA A 160 -1.69 2.77 3.91
N ASP A 161 -1.22 3.38 5.01
CA ASP A 161 -1.83 3.26 6.34
C ASP A 161 -3.28 3.75 6.37
N PHE A 162 -3.63 4.72 5.55
CA PHE A 162 -4.99 5.22 5.42
C PHE A 162 -5.83 4.38 4.43
N LEU A 163 -5.32 4.12 3.24
CA LEU A 163 -6.10 3.47 2.18
C LEU A 163 -6.38 1.99 2.45
N THR A 164 -5.47 1.27 3.11
CA THR A 164 -5.68 -0.15 3.40
C THR A 164 -6.91 -0.38 4.29
N PRO A 165 -7.02 0.20 5.48
CA PRO A 165 -8.22 0.04 6.30
C PRO A 165 -9.45 0.66 5.63
N PHE A 166 -9.32 1.76 4.90
CA PHE A 166 -10.42 2.39 4.20
C PHE A 166 -11.09 1.44 3.20
N PHE A 167 -10.32 0.82 2.31
CA PHE A 167 -10.87 -0.13 1.35
C PHE A 167 -11.33 -1.42 2.00
N LEU A 168 -10.62 -1.92 3.02
CA LEU A 168 -11.06 -3.10 3.77
C LEU A 168 -12.44 -2.87 4.39
N ILE A 169 -12.66 -1.75 5.08
CA ILE A 169 -13.95 -1.41 5.68
C ILE A 169 -15.04 -1.34 4.61
N ILE A 170 -14.79 -0.65 3.50
CA ILE A 170 -15.76 -0.55 2.40
C ILE A 170 -16.15 -1.94 1.88
N PHE A 171 -15.16 -2.79 1.59
CA PHE A 171 -15.46 -4.11 1.04
C PHE A 171 -16.11 -5.04 2.05
N ILE A 172 -15.78 -4.93 3.34
CA ILE A 172 -16.48 -5.67 4.38
C ILE A 172 -17.95 -5.27 4.43
N ILE A 173 -18.26 -3.97 4.46
CA ILE A 173 -19.64 -3.47 4.48
C ILE A 173 -20.43 -3.91 3.22
N ILE A 174 -19.77 -4.06 2.08
CA ILE A 174 -20.43 -4.45 0.82
C ILE A 174 -20.68 -5.97 0.77
N PHE A 175 -19.76 -6.78 1.29
CA PHE A 175 -19.76 -8.23 1.08
C PHE A 175 -20.22 -9.04 2.31
N ILE A 176 -20.22 -8.43 3.49
CA ILE A 176 -20.64 -9.05 4.74
C ILE A 176 -21.84 -8.31 5.34
#